data_1ff47e80fb08f7593a2b1d1bdbbfaf4f
#
_entry.id   1ff47e80fb08f7593a2b1d1bdbbfaf4f
#
_cell.length_a   1.000
_cell.length_b   1.000
_cell.length_c   1.000
_cell.angle_alpha   90.00
_cell.angle_beta   90.00
_cell.angle_gamma   90.00
#
_symmetry.space_group_name_H-M   'P 1'
#
loop_
_entity.id
_entity.type
_entity.pdbx_description
1 polymer ?
#
loop_
_entity_poly.entity_id
_entity_poly.type
_entity_poly.pdbx_seq_one_letter_code
_entity_poly.pdbx_strand_id
1 'polypeptide(L)'
;MANQANDIRFEKVEPVIGSGGAAASVIYVVDSPEHPFDVAGPAAGIACTIVKIPIANWDDSLTPWPAPGLYRGEPGFGGNAARTLADLRDRVIPAVEREAGLQPNKRAICGYSLGGLFALYAFAHCARFDACACLSGSVWYDGWVEHLRALELDGAGRFAFLSVGTKEKRAALATLRRVQDNMEQCAAILRARGCEVEYALGPGNHMSFIPERFAAGLHALDTFLGA
;
A
#
# COMPACT_ATOMS: atom_id res chain seq x y z
N MET A 1 -16.57 26.16 14.83
CA MET A 1 -16.46 25.47 13.54
C MET A 1 -16.26 24.01 13.87
N ALA A 2 -17.28 23.19 13.56
CA ALA A 2 -17.31 21.78 13.94
C ALA A 2 -16.21 21.03 13.19
N ASN A 3 -15.38 20.34 13.96
CA ASN A 3 -14.36 19.41 13.51
C ASN A 3 -15.11 18.23 12.85
N GLN A 4 -15.29 18.26 11.52
CA GLN A 4 -15.74 17.09 10.79
C GLN A 4 -14.63 16.05 10.90
N ALA A 5 -14.77 15.19 11.89
CA ALA A 5 -14.02 13.94 11.94
C ALA A 5 -14.30 13.23 10.61
N ASN A 6 -13.27 13.06 9.77
CA ASN A 6 -13.31 12.07 8.71
C ASN A 6 -13.44 10.71 9.42
N ASP A 7 -14.67 10.31 9.64
CA ASP A 7 -15.00 8.98 10.10
C ASP A 7 -14.60 8.05 8.96
N ILE A 8 -13.40 7.46 9.06
CA ILE A 8 -13.01 6.36 8.18
C ILE A 8 -13.99 5.25 8.55
N ARG A 9 -15.09 5.17 7.81
CA ARG A 9 -16.10 4.14 8.00
C ARG A 9 -15.55 2.87 7.41
N PHE A 10 -15.16 1.97 8.29
CA PHE A 10 -14.86 0.60 7.89
C PHE A 10 -16.19 -0.09 7.71
N GLU A 11 -16.54 -0.38 6.48
CA GLU A 11 -17.51 -1.41 6.21
C GLU A 11 -16.90 -2.75 6.64
N LYS A 12 -17.72 -3.63 7.21
CA LYS A 12 -17.33 -4.93 7.71
C LYS A 12 -16.48 -5.63 6.64
N VAL A 13 -15.19 -5.67 6.88
CA VAL A 13 -14.26 -6.38 5.99
C VAL A 13 -14.51 -7.85 6.26
N GLU A 14 -15.06 -8.54 5.28
CA GLU A 14 -15.08 -10.01 5.32
C GLU A 14 -13.64 -10.46 5.09
N PRO A 15 -13.00 -11.13 6.06
CA PRO A 15 -11.67 -11.66 5.81
C PRO A 15 -11.78 -12.66 4.67
N VAL A 16 -11.00 -12.46 3.61
CA VAL A 16 -10.73 -13.54 2.66
C VAL A 16 -9.83 -14.51 3.43
N ILE A 17 -10.44 -15.55 4.01
CA ILE A 17 -9.75 -16.47 4.90
C ILE A 17 -8.82 -17.32 4.05
N GLY A 18 -7.52 -17.09 4.18
CA GLY A 18 -6.51 -18.08 3.85
C GLY A 18 -6.65 -19.32 4.75
N SER A 19 -6.01 -20.41 4.41
CA SER A 19 -6.02 -21.65 5.19
C SER A 19 -5.30 -21.58 6.54
N GLY A 20 -4.75 -20.39 6.90
CA GLY A 20 -4.04 -20.15 8.16
C GLY A 20 -5.00 -20.03 9.35
N GLY A 21 -4.65 -20.64 10.49
CA GLY A 21 -5.36 -20.49 11.75
C GLY A 21 -5.22 -19.09 12.36
N ALA A 22 -5.77 -18.89 13.58
CA ALA A 22 -5.78 -17.60 14.29
C ALA A 22 -4.39 -16.92 14.49
N ALA A 23 -3.31 -17.68 14.38
CA ALA A 23 -1.92 -17.19 14.47
C ALA A 23 -1.28 -16.89 13.10
N ALA A 24 -2.04 -17.01 12.00
CA ALA A 24 -1.54 -16.71 10.67
C ALA A 24 -1.20 -15.22 10.52
N SER A 25 -0.19 -14.92 9.72
CA SER A 25 0.15 -13.55 9.37
C SER A 25 -0.99 -12.90 8.57
N VAL A 26 -1.09 -11.57 8.61
CA VAL A 26 -2.17 -10.81 7.97
C VAL A 26 -1.62 -9.84 6.93
N ILE A 27 -2.25 -9.81 5.77
CA ILE A 27 -2.01 -8.82 4.71
C ILE A 27 -3.21 -7.87 4.65
N TYR A 28 -3.00 -6.61 4.99
CA TYR A 28 -4.00 -5.56 4.86
C TYR A 28 -3.92 -4.94 3.46
N VAL A 29 -5.01 -5.02 2.70
CA VAL A 29 -5.09 -4.44 1.35
C VAL A 29 -5.85 -3.12 1.40
N VAL A 30 -5.18 -2.03 1.08
CA VAL A 30 -5.80 -0.72 0.90
C VAL A 30 -6.72 -0.76 -0.31
N ASP A 31 -8.00 -0.56 -0.09
CA ASP A 31 -9.05 -0.69 -1.09
C ASP A 31 -9.87 0.59 -1.23
N SER A 32 -10.50 0.78 -2.38
CA SER A 32 -11.43 1.88 -2.64
C SER A 32 -12.87 1.39 -2.52
N PRO A 33 -13.72 2.00 -1.68
CA PRO A 33 -15.13 1.64 -1.62
C PRO A 33 -15.88 1.95 -2.92
N GLU A 34 -15.41 2.95 -3.71
CA GLU A 34 -16.03 3.35 -4.97
C GLU A 34 -15.62 2.44 -6.14
N HIS A 35 -14.38 1.95 -6.10
CA HIS A 35 -13.77 1.11 -7.15
C HIS A 35 -13.00 -0.04 -6.49
N PRO A 36 -13.69 -1.01 -5.88
CA PRO A 36 -13.04 -2.08 -5.13
C PRO A 36 -12.21 -2.99 -6.04
N PHE A 37 -11.01 -3.31 -5.58
CA PHE A 37 -10.15 -4.27 -6.27
C PHE A 37 -10.63 -5.70 -6.02
N ASP A 38 -10.68 -6.51 -7.08
CA ASP A 38 -10.83 -7.94 -6.93
C ASP A 38 -9.50 -8.55 -6.52
N VAL A 39 -9.44 -9.04 -5.29
CA VAL A 39 -8.26 -9.73 -4.75
C VAL A 39 -8.47 -11.22 -4.55
N ALA A 40 -9.69 -11.73 -4.76
CA ALA A 40 -10.01 -13.13 -4.50
C ALA A 40 -9.27 -14.09 -5.44
N GLY A 41 -9.28 -13.79 -6.74
CA GLY A 41 -8.51 -14.55 -7.72
C GLY A 41 -6.99 -14.44 -7.48
N PRO A 42 -6.43 -13.22 -7.39
CA PRO A 42 -5.03 -12.98 -7.03
C PRO A 42 -4.56 -13.64 -5.73
N ALA A 43 -5.45 -13.84 -4.77
CA ALA A 43 -5.13 -14.43 -3.47
C ALA A 43 -5.22 -15.97 -3.46
N ALA A 44 -5.48 -16.60 -4.58
CA ALA A 44 -5.60 -18.07 -4.64
C ALA A 44 -4.30 -18.76 -4.18
N GLY A 45 -4.39 -19.65 -3.20
CA GLY A 45 -3.26 -20.42 -2.67
C GLY A 45 -2.42 -19.70 -1.60
N ILE A 46 -2.79 -18.49 -1.19
CA ILE A 46 -2.13 -17.75 -0.12
C ILE A 46 -2.53 -18.31 1.25
N ALA A 47 -1.57 -18.47 2.14
CA ALA A 47 -1.77 -18.98 3.50
C ALA A 47 -2.13 -17.87 4.50
N CYS A 48 -1.65 -16.64 4.27
CA CYS A 48 -1.97 -15.47 5.10
C CYS A 48 -3.45 -15.12 5.05
N THR A 49 -3.96 -14.55 6.13
CA THR A 49 -5.28 -13.88 6.11
C THR A 49 -5.19 -12.56 5.37
N ILE A 50 -6.09 -12.34 4.41
CA ILE A 50 -6.17 -11.06 3.68
C ILE A 50 -7.36 -10.26 4.21
N VAL A 51 -7.11 -8.99 4.55
CA VAL A 51 -8.12 -8.06 5.05
C VAL A 51 -8.13 -6.83 4.14
N LYS A 52 -9.25 -6.58 3.46
CA LYS A 52 -9.45 -5.36 2.68
C LYS A 52 -9.80 -4.20 3.61
N ILE A 53 -9.17 -3.07 3.42
CA ILE A 53 -9.40 -1.84 4.18
C ILE A 53 -9.95 -0.78 3.20
N PRO A 54 -11.28 -0.61 3.10
CA PRO A 54 -11.86 0.43 2.28
C PRO A 54 -11.57 1.81 2.89
N ILE A 55 -10.92 2.67 2.12
CA ILE A 55 -10.58 4.04 2.53
C ILE A 55 -11.32 5.00 1.63
N ALA A 56 -12.23 5.78 2.22
CA ALA A 56 -12.92 6.85 1.54
C ALA A 56 -12.02 8.08 1.35
N ASN A 57 -12.44 9.00 0.48
CA ASN A 57 -11.67 10.21 0.15
C ASN A 57 -10.23 9.88 -0.27
N TRP A 58 -10.12 9.02 -1.29
CA TRP A 58 -8.90 8.40 -1.77
C TRP A 58 -7.74 9.39 -1.94
N ASP A 59 -7.97 10.51 -2.63
CA ASP A 59 -6.96 11.51 -2.93
C ASP A 59 -6.48 12.26 -1.68
N ASP A 60 -7.37 12.48 -0.72
CA ASP A 60 -7.06 13.16 0.52
C ASP A 60 -6.38 12.23 1.53
N SER A 61 -6.97 11.03 1.70
CA SER A 61 -6.60 10.12 2.79
C SER A 61 -5.27 9.41 2.58
N LEU A 62 -4.84 9.21 1.32
CA LEU A 62 -3.70 8.37 0.99
C LEU A 62 -2.43 9.15 0.61
N THR A 63 -2.51 10.47 0.52
CA THR A 63 -1.38 11.31 0.10
C THR A 63 -0.61 11.88 1.29
N PRO A 64 0.74 11.94 1.21
CA PRO A 64 1.59 12.30 2.36
C PRO A 64 1.44 13.74 2.83
N TRP A 65 1.21 14.67 1.91
CA TRP A 65 1.03 16.11 2.15
C TRP A 65 0.14 16.71 1.08
N PRO A 66 -0.40 17.93 1.28
CA PRO A 66 -1.20 18.61 0.26
C PRO A 66 -0.40 18.88 -1.02
N ALA A 67 -1.03 18.66 -2.17
CA ALA A 67 -0.46 18.98 -3.48
C ALA A 67 -1.56 19.38 -4.48
N PRO A 68 -1.23 20.14 -5.55
CA PRO A 68 -2.17 20.42 -6.61
C PRO A 68 -2.65 19.15 -7.33
N GLY A 69 -3.87 19.18 -7.88
CA GLY A 69 -4.39 18.13 -8.75
C GLY A 69 -3.54 17.97 -10.01
N LEU A 70 -3.66 16.82 -10.66
CA LEU A 70 -2.89 16.49 -11.87
C LEU A 70 -3.29 17.33 -13.07
N TYR A 71 -4.55 17.74 -13.15
CA TYR A 71 -5.06 18.56 -14.24
C TYR A 71 -5.59 19.90 -13.72
N ARG A 72 -5.54 20.90 -14.60
CA ARG A 72 -6.04 22.24 -14.26
C ARG A 72 -7.54 22.19 -13.93
N GLY A 73 -7.89 22.66 -12.72
CA GLY A 73 -9.29 22.73 -12.27
C GLY A 73 -9.77 21.48 -11.51
N GLU A 74 -8.94 20.46 -11.40
CA GLU A 74 -9.22 19.35 -10.50
C GLU A 74 -8.94 19.72 -9.03
N PRO A 75 -9.66 19.11 -8.08
CA PRO A 75 -9.30 19.18 -6.68
C PRO A 75 -7.84 18.76 -6.46
N GLY A 76 -7.19 19.35 -5.48
CA GLY A 76 -5.85 18.91 -5.07
C GLY A 76 -5.93 17.68 -4.17
N PHE A 77 -4.77 17.18 -3.84
CA PHE A 77 -4.58 16.11 -2.86
C PHE A 77 -4.53 16.68 -1.45
N GLY A 78 -5.23 16.06 -0.49
CA GLY A 78 -5.42 16.62 0.86
C GLY A 78 -4.27 16.37 1.84
N GLY A 79 -3.43 15.35 1.62
CA GLY A 79 -2.24 15.12 2.44
C GLY A 79 -2.52 14.55 3.83
N ASN A 80 -3.52 13.71 3.98
CA ASN A 80 -3.96 13.16 5.27
C ASN A 80 -3.40 11.76 5.59
N ALA A 81 -2.40 11.26 4.87
CA ALA A 81 -1.84 9.91 5.08
C ALA A 81 -1.38 9.66 6.53
N ALA A 82 -0.80 10.66 7.19
CA ALA A 82 -0.39 10.54 8.59
C ALA A 82 -1.57 10.25 9.52
N ARG A 83 -2.71 10.92 9.31
CA ARG A 83 -3.94 10.70 10.06
C ARG A 83 -4.54 9.33 9.75
N THR A 84 -4.61 8.98 8.47
CA THR A 84 -5.09 7.67 8.02
C THR A 84 -4.25 6.55 8.64
N LEU A 85 -2.93 6.68 8.66
CA LEU A 85 -2.04 5.72 9.29
C LEU A 85 -2.26 5.61 10.79
N ALA A 86 -2.44 6.74 11.50
CA ALA A 86 -2.73 6.73 12.93
C ALA A 86 -4.06 6.01 13.21
N ASP A 87 -5.10 6.29 12.44
CA ASP A 87 -6.39 5.62 12.55
C ASP A 87 -6.30 4.11 12.27
N LEU A 88 -5.56 3.71 11.24
CA LEU A 88 -5.30 2.28 10.96
C LEU A 88 -4.60 1.60 12.12
N ARG A 89 -3.49 2.19 12.58
CA ARG A 89 -2.63 1.62 13.62
C ARG A 89 -3.35 1.48 14.96
N ASP A 90 -4.10 2.51 15.36
CA ASP A 90 -4.57 2.65 16.75
C ASP A 90 -6.01 2.18 16.95
N ARG A 91 -6.82 2.16 15.90
CA ARG A 91 -8.24 1.81 15.98
C ARG A 91 -8.64 0.62 15.12
N VAL A 92 -8.30 0.67 13.83
CA VAL A 92 -8.85 -0.25 12.83
C VAL A 92 -8.23 -1.63 12.92
N ILE A 93 -6.92 -1.71 12.78
CA ILE A 93 -6.20 -2.98 12.86
C ILE A 93 -6.53 -3.70 14.17
N PRO A 94 -6.46 -3.05 15.36
CA PRO A 94 -6.86 -3.71 16.60
C PRO A 94 -8.33 -4.15 16.64
N ALA A 95 -9.24 -3.39 16.03
CA ALA A 95 -10.65 -3.76 15.99
C ALA A 95 -10.88 -4.99 15.09
N VAL A 96 -10.33 -4.97 13.87
CA VAL A 96 -10.41 -6.08 12.91
C VAL A 96 -9.82 -7.36 13.50
N GLU A 97 -8.61 -7.29 14.06
CA GLU A 97 -7.94 -8.45 14.66
C GLU A 97 -8.77 -9.05 15.79
N ARG A 98 -9.32 -8.21 16.66
CA ARG A 98 -10.19 -8.66 17.77
C ARG A 98 -11.49 -9.30 17.25
N GLU A 99 -12.18 -8.65 16.30
CA GLU A 99 -13.47 -9.12 15.78
C GLU A 99 -13.33 -10.40 14.97
N ALA A 100 -12.22 -10.56 14.24
CA ALA A 100 -11.91 -11.77 13.47
C ALA A 100 -11.18 -12.84 14.30
N GLY A 101 -10.87 -12.59 15.58
CA GLY A 101 -10.12 -13.54 16.43
C GLY A 101 -8.68 -13.75 15.96
N LEU A 102 -8.09 -12.78 15.27
CA LEU A 102 -6.73 -12.87 14.73
C LEU A 102 -5.69 -12.44 15.78
N GLN A 103 -4.57 -13.15 15.82
CA GLN A 103 -3.39 -12.83 16.63
C GLN A 103 -2.13 -12.95 15.76
N PRO A 104 -1.97 -12.09 14.76
CA PRO A 104 -0.92 -12.27 13.76
C PRO A 104 0.47 -12.02 14.34
N ASN A 105 1.40 -12.92 13.99
CA ASN A 105 2.81 -12.78 14.31
C ASN A 105 3.48 -11.68 13.46
N LYS A 106 3.12 -11.62 12.18
CA LYS A 106 3.62 -10.62 11.24
C LYS A 106 2.47 -9.96 10.48
N ARG A 107 2.66 -8.71 10.05
CA ARG A 107 1.67 -7.91 9.32
C ARG A 107 2.29 -7.29 8.07
N ALA A 108 1.55 -7.33 6.98
CA ALA A 108 1.91 -6.60 5.77
C ALA A 108 0.78 -5.65 5.35
N ILE A 109 1.15 -4.64 4.55
CA ILE A 109 0.22 -3.73 3.91
C ILE A 109 0.46 -3.72 2.39
N CYS A 110 -0.62 -3.77 1.62
CA CYS A 110 -0.58 -3.83 0.16
C CYS A 110 -1.53 -2.77 -0.41
N GLY A 111 -1.17 -2.18 -1.53
CA GLY A 111 -2.06 -1.26 -2.23
C GLY A 111 -1.62 -0.99 -3.65
N TYR A 112 -2.56 -0.45 -4.43
CA TYR A 112 -2.39 -0.07 -5.83
C TYR A 112 -2.47 1.45 -6.01
N SER A 113 -1.72 2.03 -6.94
CA SER A 113 -1.79 3.46 -7.26
C SER A 113 -1.52 4.35 -6.03
N LEU A 114 -2.42 5.26 -5.65
CA LEU A 114 -2.30 6.02 -4.39
C LEU A 114 -2.34 5.09 -3.16
N GLY A 115 -3.09 3.99 -3.22
CA GLY A 115 -3.02 2.94 -2.20
C GLY A 115 -1.65 2.29 -2.09
N GLY A 116 -0.93 2.16 -3.21
CA GLY A 116 0.46 1.69 -3.23
C GLY A 116 1.44 2.70 -2.62
N LEU A 117 1.26 3.99 -2.92
CA LEU A 117 2.00 5.07 -2.27
C LEU A 117 1.77 5.05 -0.76
N PHE A 118 0.50 4.93 -0.34
CA PHE A 118 0.15 4.86 1.07
C PHE A 118 0.68 3.60 1.77
N ALA A 119 0.66 2.44 1.10
CA ALA A 119 1.24 1.22 1.65
C ALA A 119 2.74 1.39 1.93
N LEU A 120 3.47 1.99 1.00
CA LEU A 120 4.88 2.31 1.17
C LEU A 120 5.11 3.38 2.25
N TYR A 121 4.24 4.40 2.33
CA TYR A 121 4.24 5.40 3.39
C TYR A 121 4.03 4.75 4.77
N ALA A 122 3.00 3.92 4.90
CA ALA A 122 2.67 3.25 6.16
C ALA A 122 3.81 2.31 6.62
N PHE A 123 4.39 1.56 5.69
CA PHE A 123 5.56 0.73 5.95
C PHE A 123 6.75 1.57 6.45
N ALA A 124 7.04 2.68 5.81
CA ALA A 124 8.19 3.51 6.17
C ALA A 124 8.02 4.21 7.54
N HIS A 125 6.77 4.53 7.94
CA HIS A 125 6.47 5.29 9.16
C HIS A 125 5.96 4.45 10.34
N CYS A 126 5.72 3.14 10.15
CA CYS A 126 5.14 2.30 11.19
C CYS A 126 5.81 0.93 11.24
N ALA A 127 6.52 0.67 12.33
CA ALA A 127 7.20 -0.61 12.56
C ALA A 127 6.24 -1.80 12.79
N ARG A 128 4.92 -1.55 12.85
CA ARG A 128 3.91 -2.62 12.95
C ARG A 128 3.80 -3.45 11.67
N PHE A 129 4.20 -2.90 10.53
CA PHE A 129 4.20 -3.60 9.26
C PHE A 129 5.59 -4.19 8.99
N ASP A 130 5.70 -5.50 8.99
CA ASP A 130 6.92 -6.24 8.68
C ASP A 130 7.21 -6.22 7.18
N ALA A 131 6.16 -6.07 6.36
CA ALA A 131 6.29 -6.02 4.90
C ALA A 131 5.30 -5.07 4.24
N CYS A 132 5.62 -4.65 3.01
CA CYS A 132 4.68 -3.93 2.15
C CYS A 132 4.73 -4.38 0.69
N ALA A 133 3.60 -4.20 -0.03
CA ALA A 133 3.56 -4.28 -1.47
C ALA A 133 3.03 -2.96 -2.06
N CYS A 134 3.88 -2.27 -2.81
CA CYS A 134 3.57 -1.04 -3.52
C CYS A 134 3.37 -1.35 -5.00
N LEU A 135 2.11 -1.57 -5.40
CA LEU A 135 1.75 -2.03 -6.73
C LEU A 135 1.43 -0.83 -7.64
N SER A 136 2.24 -0.59 -8.65
CA SER A 136 2.12 0.61 -9.51
C SER A 136 1.87 1.88 -8.70
N GLY A 137 2.54 1.97 -7.55
CA GLY A 137 2.30 3.05 -6.60
C GLY A 137 2.58 4.43 -7.17
N SER A 138 1.82 5.41 -6.75
CA SER A 138 1.91 6.80 -7.19
C SER A 138 3.17 7.51 -6.67
N VAL A 139 4.34 6.85 -6.74
CA VAL A 139 5.64 7.38 -6.29
C VAL A 139 6.18 8.54 -7.14
N TRP A 140 5.42 8.92 -8.19
CA TRP A 140 5.59 10.17 -8.92
C TRP A 140 5.22 11.40 -8.08
N TYR A 141 4.58 11.21 -6.91
CA TYR A 141 4.17 12.28 -6.00
C TYR A 141 5.35 13.15 -5.63
N ASP A 142 5.17 14.45 -5.78
CA ASP A 142 6.29 15.39 -5.69
C ASP A 142 6.91 15.41 -4.28
N GLY A 143 8.25 15.33 -4.21
CA GLY A 143 8.98 15.25 -2.94
C GLY A 143 8.99 13.86 -2.28
N TRP A 144 8.29 12.85 -2.81
CA TRP A 144 8.19 11.54 -2.16
C TRP A 144 9.54 10.83 -2.01
N VAL A 145 10.34 10.79 -3.07
CA VAL A 145 11.65 10.10 -3.05
C VAL A 145 12.60 10.76 -2.07
N GLU A 146 12.63 12.08 -2.03
CA GLU A 146 13.43 12.88 -1.10
C GLU A 146 12.99 12.63 0.35
N HIS A 147 11.68 12.58 0.58
CA HIS A 147 11.10 12.26 1.88
C HIS A 147 11.53 10.87 2.34
N LEU A 148 11.35 9.84 1.50
CA LEU A 148 11.74 8.47 1.84
C LEU A 148 13.25 8.36 2.13
N ARG A 149 14.08 9.11 1.39
CA ARG A 149 15.53 9.16 1.60
C ARG A 149 15.92 9.79 2.94
N ALA A 150 15.16 10.80 3.38
CA ALA A 150 15.42 11.51 4.63
C ALA A 150 14.95 10.74 5.88
N LEU A 151 14.06 9.75 5.72
CA LEU A 151 13.57 8.97 6.87
C LEU A 151 14.67 8.09 7.48
N GLU A 152 14.64 8.02 8.80
CA GLU A 152 15.37 7.00 9.54
C GLU A 152 14.49 5.74 9.60
N LEU A 153 14.78 4.78 8.73
CA LEU A 153 14.09 3.50 8.66
C LEU A 153 15.06 2.39 9.04
N ASP A 154 14.71 1.61 10.06
CA ASP A 154 15.35 0.32 10.30
C ASP A 154 14.65 -0.74 9.43
N GLY A 155 15.38 -1.23 8.44
CA GLY A 155 14.89 -2.21 7.47
C GLY A 155 15.28 -3.65 7.79
N ALA A 156 16.04 -3.89 8.86
CA ALA A 156 16.48 -5.23 9.19
C ALA A 156 15.30 -6.17 9.46
N GLY A 157 15.24 -7.30 8.74
CA GLY A 157 14.15 -8.26 8.85
C GLY A 157 12.81 -7.79 8.25
N ARG A 158 12.80 -6.72 7.45
CA ARG A 158 11.61 -6.18 6.78
C ARG A 158 11.69 -6.34 5.26
N PHE A 159 10.54 -6.49 4.61
CA PHE A 159 10.44 -6.77 3.19
C PHE A 159 9.58 -5.76 2.44
N ALA A 160 9.98 -5.41 1.22
CA ALA A 160 9.18 -4.58 0.33
C ALA A 160 9.12 -5.18 -1.08
N PHE A 161 7.91 -5.42 -1.56
CA PHE A 161 7.63 -5.72 -2.96
C PHE A 161 7.21 -4.45 -3.68
N LEU A 162 7.94 -4.06 -4.73
CA LEU A 162 7.64 -2.87 -5.53
C LEU A 162 7.42 -3.28 -6.97
N SER A 163 6.32 -2.84 -7.59
CA SER A 163 6.06 -3.12 -9.00
C SER A 163 5.61 -1.91 -9.79
N VAL A 164 5.94 -1.90 -11.08
CA VAL A 164 5.51 -0.88 -12.04
C VAL A 164 5.42 -1.47 -13.44
N GLY A 165 4.55 -0.92 -14.30
CA GLY A 165 4.42 -1.35 -15.69
C GLY A 165 5.40 -0.67 -16.63
N THR A 166 5.96 -1.43 -17.57
CA THR A 166 6.94 -0.94 -18.57
C THR A 166 6.45 0.21 -19.44
N LYS A 167 5.12 0.39 -19.54
CA LYS A 167 4.51 1.49 -20.33
C LYS A 167 4.06 2.67 -19.47
N GLU A 168 4.16 2.61 -18.14
CA GLU A 168 3.75 3.72 -17.26
C GLU A 168 4.60 4.96 -17.49
N LYS A 169 5.88 4.82 -17.79
CA LYS A 169 6.76 5.92 -18.21
C LYS A 169 6.34 6.62 -19.51
N ARG A 170 5.33 6.11 -20.23
CA ARG A 170 4.76 6.71 -21.45
C ARG A 170 3.45 7.46 -21.17
N ALA A 171 3.12 7.71 -19.91
CA ALA A 171 1.94 8.48 -19.53
C ALA A 171 1.91 9.86 -20.24
N ALA A 172 0.71 10.39 -20.45
CA ALA A 172 0.54 11.69 -21.12
C ALA A 172 1.18 12.83 -20.30
N LEU A 173 0.98 12.82 -18.97
CA LEU A 173 1.55 13.83 -18.07
C LEU A 173 3.02 13.54 -17.75
N ALA A 174 3.86 14.56 -17.84
CA ALA A 174 5.28 14.46 -17.56
C ALA A 174 5.57 14.00 -16.11
N THR A 175 4.75 14.45 -15.15
CA THR A 175 4.83 14.06 -13.75
C THR A 175 4.69 12.54 -13.58
N LEU A 176 3.71 11.94 -14.25
CA LEU A 176 3.47 10.49 -14.15
C LEU A 176 4.58 9.66 -14.80
N ARG A 177 5.30 10.19 -15.78
CA ARG A 177 6.40 9.47 -16.47
C ARG A 177 7.55 9.12 -15.54
N ARG A 178 7.71 9.85 -14.42
CA ARG A 178 8.78 9.63 -13.43
C ARG A 178 8.55 8.38 -12.57
N VAL A 179 7.38 7.74 -12.67
CA VAL A 179 6.99 6.64 -11.77
C VAL A 179 7.98 5.49 -11.77
N GLN A 180 8.50 5.09 -12.93
CA GLN A 180 9.47 3.98 -13.01
C GLN A 180 10.79 4.36 -12.34
N ASP A 181 11.37 5.50 -12.70
CA ASP A 181 12.66 5.96 -12.15
C ASP A 181 12.55 6.20 -10.63
N ASN A 182 11.41 6.74 -10.18
CA ASN A 182 11.16 6.95 -8.75
C ASN A 182 10.97 5.62 -8.00
N MET A 183 10.32 4.61 -8.62
CA MET A 183 10.17 3.29 -8.02
C MET A 183 11.53 2.58 -7.86
N GLU A 184 12.40 2.70 -8.86
CA GLU A 184 13.77 2.20 -8.79
C GLU A 184 14.59 2.88 -7.70
N GLN A 185 14.41 4.21 -7.54
CA GLN A 185 15.04 4.95 -6.42
C GLN A 185 14.47 4.51 -5.06
N CYS A 186 13.15 4.32 -4.93
CA CYS A 186 12.56 3.80 -3.69
C CYS A 186 13.14 2.43 -3.33
N ALA A 187 13.27 1.53 -4.31
CA ALA A 187 13.88 0.21 -4.10
C ALA A 187 15.34 0.33 -3.62
N ALA A 188 16.12 1.22 -4.23
CA ALA A 188 17.52 1.45 -3.84
C ALA A 188 17.64 2.02 -2.41
N ILE A 189 16.76 2.97 -2.05
CA ILE A 189 16.72 3.57 -0.71
C ILE A 189 16.39 2.51 0.34
N LEU A 190 15.35 1.70 0.12
CA LEU A 190 14.94 0.65 1.05
C LEU A 190 16.05 -0.41 1.25
N ARG A 191 16.72 -0.84 0.16
CA ARG A 191 17.88 -1.75 0.26
C ARG A 191 19.01 -1.13 1.08
N ALA A 192 19.30 0.14 0.87
CA ALA A 192 20.34 0.84 1.63
C ALA A 192 19.99 0.99 3.13
N ARG A 193 18.71 0.87 3.49
CA ARG A 193 18.21 0.84 4.87
C ARG A 193 18.14 -0.58 5.46
N GLY A 194 18.56 -1.61 4.72
CA GLY A 194 18.61 -3.00 5.18
C GLY A 194 17.34 -3.80 4.92
N CYS A 195 16.36 -3.26 4.19
CA CYS A 195 15.20 -4.05 3.76
C CYS A 195 15.60 -5.08 2.70
N GLU A 196 14.98 -6.26 2.76
CA GLU A 196 14.87 -7.12 1.60
C GLU A 196 13.90 -6.49 0.60
N VAL A 197 14.28 -6.37 -0.67
CA VAL A 197 13.46 -5.69 -1.68
C VAL A 197 13.39 -6.49 -2.97
N GLU A 198 12.18 -6.87 -3.34
CA GLU A 198 11.86 -7.37 -4.67
C GLU A 198 11.30 -6.22 -5.53
N TYR A 199 11.85 -6.05 -6.72
CA TYR A 199 11.38 -5.06 -7.69
C TYR A 199 10.99 -5.76 -8.98
N ALA A 200 9.72 -5.60 -9.37
CA ALA A 200 9.12 -6.22 -10.54
C ALA A 200 8.74 -5.19 -11.60
N LEU A 201 9.36 -5.27 -12.77
CA LEU A 201 8.99 -4.50 -13.95
C LEU A 201 8.09 -5.37 -14.84
N GLY A 202 6.77 -5.19 -14.71
CA GLY A 202 5.76 -5.98 -15.42
C GLY A 202 5.32 -5.36 -16.76
N PRO A 203 4.54 -6.07 -17.57
CA PRO A 203 4.00 -5.55 -18.82
C PRO A 203 2.93 -4.48 -18.60
N GLY A 204 2.62 -3.69 -19.63
CA GLY A 204 1.48 -2.78 -19.70
C GLY A 204 1.68 -1.41 -19.05
N ASN A 205 0.60 -0.65 -19.04
CA ASN A 205 0.49 0.66 -18.43
C ASN A 205 -0.19 0.57 -17.03
N HIS A 206 -0.47 1.71 -16.43
CA HIS A 206 -1.08 1.81 -15.10
C HIS A 206 -2.42 1.07 -14.97
N MET A 207 -3.22 1.02 -16.02
CA MET A 207 -4.55 0.38 -16.00
C MET A 207 -4.54 -1.05 -16.55
N SER A 208 -3.37 -1.64 -16.77
CA SER A 208 -3.23 -2.98 -17.34
C SER A 208 -2.65 -3.96 -16.32
N PHE A 209 -3.11 -5.23 -16.40
CA PHE A 209 -2.55 -6.31 -15.59
C PHE A 209 -2.67 -6.08 -14.07
N ILE A 210 -3.75 -5.42 -13.62
CA ILE A 210 -3.97 -5.13 -12.19
C ILE A 210 -4.09 -6.42 -11.36
N PRO A 211 -4.91 -7.44 -11.77
CA PRO A 211 -4.99 -8.70 -11.04
C PRO A 211 -3.65 -9.43 -10.93
N GLU A 212 -2.86 -9.46 -12.02
CA GLU A 212 -1.55 -10.12 -12.04
C GLU A 212 -0.54 -9.41 -11.13
N ARG A 213 -0.62 -8.08 -11.02
CA ARG A 213 0.23 -7.32 -10.09
C ARG A 213 -0.16 -7.57 -8.63
N PHE A 214 -1.47 -7.64 -8.34
CA PHE A 214 -1.94 -8.06 -7.03
C PHE A 214 -1.46 -9.48 -6.70
N ALA A 215 -1.63 -10.44 -7.63
CA ALA A 215 -1.16 -11.80 -7.41
C ALA A 215 0.35 -11.84 -7.09
N ALA A 216 1.18 -11.19 -7.90
CA ALA A 216 2.63 -11.14 -7.66
C ALA A 216 2.96 -10.54 -6.28
N GLY A 217 2.37 -9.40 -5.92
CA GLY A 217 2.64 -8.74 -4.64
C GLY A 217 2.13 -9.54 -3.45
N LEU A 218 0.92 -10.10 -3.52
CA LEU A 218 0.33 -10.88 -2.44
C LEU A 218 1.11 -12.18 -2.19
N HIS A 219 1.53 -12.89 -3.24
CA HIS A 219 2.35 -14.10 -3.10
C HIS A 219 3.76 -13.81 -2.57
N ALA A 220 4.39 -12.69 -2.99
CA ALA A 220 5.66 -12.27 -2.44
C ALA A 220 5.56 -11.97 -0.93
N LEU A 221 4.50 -11.26 -0.52
CA LEU A 221 4.22 -11.01 0.89
C LEU A 221 3.97 -12.31 1.67
N ASP A 222 3.14 -13.22 1.14
CA ASP A 222 2.83 -14.51 1.78
C ASP A 222 4.09 -15.35 2.00
N THR A 223 4.96 -15.40 1.00
CA THR A 223 6.26 -16.10 1.09
C THR A 223 7.12 -15.53 2.21
N PHE A 224 7.28 -14.21 2.29
CA PHE A 224 8.07 -13.56 3.34
C PHE A 224 7.46 -13.72 4.73
N LEU A 225 6.14 -13.62 4.84
CA LEU A 225 5.43 -13.70 6.13
C LEU A 225 5.37 -15.14 6.67
N GLY A 226 5.44 -16.14 5.78
CA GLY A 226 5.44 -17.56 6.13
C GLY A 226 6.81 -18.14 6.48
N ALA A 227 7.88 -17.36 6.24
CA ALA A 227 9.27 -17.75 6.46
C ALA A 227 9.72 -17.68 7.95
#